data_567f74b61c2a7b4985eb8cb55a94627d
#
_entry.id   567f74b61c2a7b4985eb8cb55a94627d
#
_cell.length_a   1.000
_cell.length_b   1.000
_cell.length_c   1.000
_cell.angle_alpha   90.00
_cell.angle_beta   90.00
_cell.angle_gamma   90.00
#
_symmetry.space_group_name_H-M   'P 1'
#
loop_
_entity.id
_entity.type
_entity.pdbx_description
1 polymer ?
#
loop_
_entity_poly.entity_id
_entity_poly.type
_entity_poly.pdbx_seq_one_letter_code
_entity_poly.pdbx_strand_id
1 'polypeptide(L)'
;MPRRTLDTVWWPFVQHGLVNDEGDVNVIDSAWGDHFAVFNGHKSPSPPSATPLSVVPGAGSLMECQFDGSASWWTQSLGHAHPALTLAAARAAGRYGHVMYPQATHEPALRLAERLVHDGPGKGWASRAFISDNGSTGMEIALKMALRVASKRFGIAPQERKKIGVLGLRGSYHGDTIGAMDACEEGVYTCEWHRAKGYWFEPPSIGIKNGRTFVKIPSAVAHNKNIEEGQPLSWIYDVSARLDTPLASAYRNHVNDSLEKLTSGAGATQLGALVLEPLVLGAGGMIFVDPLFQRVLIDAARARGLPVIFDEVFVGLWRLGMRTPSSLLGAYPDVSVYAKVLTGGLVPLAVTLASEDVFRAFEGTSKAEALLHGHSYSAYPVGCQVANAALDLYERLVRGEAWKAAKAAWGTDGVGGKEEGDRADTDTTGVWSVWSPQFIDVLSKLDVIEQAMTLGTVLAFKLKGGEMEIGAVFFPLCPFLAPARES
;
A
#
# COMPACT_ATOMS: atom_id res chain seq x y z
N MET A 1 30.31 13.12 -10.12
CA MET A 1 28.96 12.68 -10.42
C MET A 1 27.91 13.77 -10.14
N PRO A 2 27.89 14.48 -9.00
CA PRO A 2 26.82 15.43 -8.67
C PRO A 2 26.54 16.47 -9.76
N ARG A 3 27.57 17.22 -10.22
CA ARG A 3 27.40 18.21 -11.29
C ARG A 3 26.75 17.64 -12.55
N ARG A 4 27.22 16.48 -13.01
CA ARG A 4 26.64 15.82 -14.20
C ARG A 4 25.20 15.40 -13.99
N THR A 5 24.84 15.01 -12.76
CA THR A 5 23.45 14.65 -12.41
C THR A 5 22.55 15.88 -12.44
N LEU A 6 22.98 17.00 -11.83
CA LEU A 6 22.26 18.27 -11.89
C LEU A 6 22.02 18.76 -13.32
N ASP A 7 23.00 18.54 -14.20
CA ASP A 7 22.92 19.00 -15.60
C ASP A 7 22.08 18.07 -16.51
N THR A 8 21.79 16.81 -16.11
CA THR A 8 21.25 15.81 -17.04
C THR A 8 20.06 14.99 -16.53
N VAL A 9 19.81 14.95 -15.21
CA VAL A 9 18.77 14.10 -14.63
C VAL A 9 17.56 14.92 -14.20
N TRP A 10 16.39 14.50 -14.61
CA TRP A 10 15.12 15.02 -14.11
C TRP A 10 14.64 14.11 -12.97
N TRP A 11 14.73 14.58 -11.74
CA TRP A 11 14.25 13.82 -10.58
C TRP A 11 12.72 13.86 -10.44
N PRO A 12 12.09 12.74 -10.07
CA PRO A 12 10.66 12.72 -9.78
C PRO A 12 10.34 13.54 -8.51
N PHE A 13 9.28 14.32 -8.56
CA PHE A 13 8.74 15.16 -7.46
C PHE A 13 9.72 16.22 -6.90
N VAL A 14 10.82 16.48 -7.55
CA VAL A 14 11.79 17.47 -7.08
C VAL A 14 11.59 18.81 -7.81
N GLN A 15 11.48 19.89 -7.03
CA GLN A 15 11.54 21.24 -7.58
C GLN A 15 13.03 21.61 -7.83
N HIS A 16 13.46 21.41 -9.09
CA HIS A 16 14.88 21.59 -9.48
C HIS A 16 15.40 22.99 -9.23
N GLY A 17 14.55 24.01 -9.22
CA GLY A 17 14.93 25.38 -8.88
C GLY A 17 15.42 25.58 -7.45
N LEU A 18 15.16 24.61 -6.56
CA LEU A 18 15.58 24.63 -5.16
C LEU A 18 16.83 23.76 -4.91
N VAL A 19 17.31 23.01 -5.91
CA VAL A 19 18.48 22.12 -5.81
C VAL A 19 19.59 22.69 -6.66
N ASN A 20 20.51 23.44 -6.06
CA ASN A 20 21.54 24.21 -6.80
C ASN A 20 22.98 23.81 -6.46
N ASP A 21 23.19 23.10 -5.36
CA ASP A 21 24.52 22.74 -4.88
C ASP A 21 24.79 21.24 -5.15
N GLU A 22 26.03 20.94 -5.51
CA GLU A 22 26.50 19.56 -5.62
C GLU A 22 26.39 18.81 -4.28
N GLY A 23 26.43 19.53 -3.15
CA GLY A 23 26.22 19.01 -1.81
C GLY A 23 24.81 18.46 -1.56
N ASP A 24 23.80 18.92 -2.32
CA ASP A 24 22.42 18.45 -2.21
C ASP A 24 22.22 17.06 -2.86
N VAL A 25 23.20 16.60 -3.64
CA VAL A 25 23.11 15.33 -4.38
C VAL A 25 23.71 14.19 -3.57
N ASN A 26 22.88 13.23 -3.16
CA ASN A 26 23.36 11.99 -2.56
C ASN A 26 23.95 11.06 -3.63
N VAL A 27 25.23 10.70 -3.49
CA VAL A 27 25.88 9.73 -4.38
C VAL A 27 25.85 8.35 -3.73
N ILE A 28 24.87 7.54 -4.11
CA ILE A 28 24.71 6.16 -3.64
C ILE A 28 25.64 5.27 -4.46
N ASP A 29 26.62 4.65 -3.80
CA ASP A 29 27.54 3.68 -4.40
C ASP A 29 26.88 2.29 -4.47
N SER A 30 26.30 1.88 -3.38
CA SER A 30 25.68 0.56 -3.23
C SER A 30 24.58 0.58 -2.18
N ALA A 31 23.74 -0.45 -2.16
CA ALA A 31 22.72 -0.64 -1.15
C ALA A 31 22.73 -2.09 -0.66
N TRP A 32 22.57 -2.29 0.64
CA TRP A 32 22.54 -3.60 1.26
C TRP A 32 21.70 -3.59 2.55
N GLY A 33 20.88 -4.60 2.74
CA GLY A 33 19.98 -4.65 3.89
C GLY A 33 19.09 -3.40 3.89
N ASP A 34 19.16 -2.58 4.94
CA ASP A 34 18.34 -1.38 5.09
C ASP A 34 19.15 -0.09 4.94
N HIS A 35 20.29 -0.16 4.29
CA HIS A 35 21.22 0.94 4.23
C HIS A 35 21.72 1.18 2.81
N PHE A 36 22.05 2.44 2.56
CA PHE A 36 22.86 2.88 1.43
C PHE A 36 24.30 3.10 1.86
N ALA A 37 25.27 2.77 1.02
CA ALA A 37 26.63 3.28 1.10
C ALA A 37 26.67 4.58 0.26
N VAL A 38 26.81 5.72 0.94
CA VAL A 38 26.76 7.05 0.31
C VAL A 38 28.14 7.65 0.29
N PHE A 39 28.57 8.15 -0.88
CA PHE A 39 29.83 8.87 -1.02
C PHE A 39 29.65 10.36 -0.72
N ASN A 40 30.31 10.87 0.29
CA ASN A 40 30.20 12.24 0.77
C ASN A 40 31.44 13.13 0.50
N GLY A 41 32.40 12.65 -0.29
CA GLY A 41 33.65 13.40 -0.58
C GLY A 41 33.45 14.74 -1.29
N HIS A 42 32.24 15.06 -1.74
CA HIS A 42 31.90 16.36 -2.37
C HIS A 42 31.11 17.28 -1.42
N LYS A 43 30.72 16.81 -0.23
CA LYS A 43 30.00 17.61 0.75
C LYS A 43 30.95 18.33 1.67
N SER A 44 30.60 19.54 2.07
CA SER A 44 31.34 20.24 3.13
C SER A 44 31.22 19.44 4.44
N PRO A 45 32.27 19.39 5.27
CA PRO A 45 32.19 18.70 6.55
C PRO A 45 31.02 19.25 7.39
N SER A 46 30.07 18.43 7.70
CA SER A 46 29.02 18.79 8.66
C SER A 46 29.62 18.87 10.07
N PRO A 47 29.20 19.82 10.92
CA PRO A 47 29.64 19.82 12.32
C PRO A 47 29.29 18.47 12.97
N PRO A 48 30.12 17.93 13.87
CA PRO A 48 29.92 16.64 14.47
C PRO A 48 28.56 16.62 15.19
N SER A 49 27.66 15.75 14.73
CA SER A 49 26.38 15.50 15.39
C SER A 49 26.63 14.88 16.77
N ALA A 50 26.03 15.46 17.80
CA ALA A 50 26.21 15.07 19.19
C ALA A 50 25.51 13.76 19.61
N THR A 51 25.23 12.85 18.70
CA THR A 51 24.57 11.57 19.02
C THR A 51 25.47 10.38 18.69
N PRO A 52 25.91 9.63 19.71
CA PRO A 52 26.77 8.45 19.53
C PRO A 52 25.90 7.19 19.36
N LEU A 53 25.26 7.02 18.21
CA LEU A 53 24.55 5.78 17.88
C LEU A 53 25.02 5.14 16.56
N SER A 54 26.22 5.49 16.10
CA SER A 54 26.80 4.84 14.94
C SER A 54 28.08 4.14 15.33
N VAL A 55 28.15 2.84 15.04
CA VAL A 55 29.45 2.19 14.80
C VAL A 55 29.94 2.78 13.48
N VAL A 56 30.53 3.97 13.56
CA VAL A 56 31.04 4.72 12.43
C VAL A 56 32.40 4.13 12.06
N PRO A 57 32.66 3.76 10.79
CA PRO A 57 34.02 3.67 10.29
C PRO A 57 34.70 5.01 10.55
N GLY A 58 35.94 4.98 11.03
CA GLY A 58 36.66 6.11 11.62
C GLY A 58 36.50 7.45 10.93
N ALA A 59 36.57 8.53 11.70
CA ALA A 59 36.53 9.91 11.23
C ALA A 59 37.47 10.10 10.03
N GLY A 60 36.91 10.36 8.83
CA GLY A 60 37.63 10.49 7.57
C GLY A 60 37.23 9.50 6.48
N SER A 61 36.25 8.60 6.70
CA SER A 61 35.72 7.75 5.62
C SER A 61 34.99 8.62 4.59
N LEU A 62 35.33 8.46 3.32
CA LEU A 62 34.59 9.06 2.21
C LEU A 62 33.22 8.39 1.98
N MET A 63 33.02 7.22 2.56
CA MET A 63 31.78 6.45 2.48
C MET A 63 31.07 6.46 3.82
N GLU A 64 29.79 6.76 3.83
CA GLU A 64 28.92 6.73 4.99
C GLU A 64 27.80 5.72 4.79
N CYS A 65 27.42 5.06 5.89
CA CYS A 65 26.27 4.16 5.93
C CYS A 65 25.04 4.99 6.28
N GLN A 66 24.10 5.12 5.37
CA GLN A 66 22.83 5.85 5.56
C GLN A 66 21.67 4.86 5.66
N PHE A 67 20.89 4.93 6.73
CA PHE A 67 19.69 4.12 6.90
C PHE A 67 18.59 4.58 5.93
N ASP A 68 17.97 3.64 5.22
CA ASP A 68 16.82 3.87 4.32
C ASP A 68 15.50 3.77 5.08
N GLY A 69 15.16 4.80 5.83
CA GLY A 69 13.93 4.84 6.63
C GLY A 69 12.63 4.84 5.83
N SER A 70 12.68 5.20 4.55
CA SER A 70 11.53 5.17 3.64
C SER A 70 11.37 3.83 2.89
N ALA A 71 12.29 2.88 3.11
CA ALA A 71 12.35 1.61 2.37
C ALA A 71 12.24 1.83 0.85
N SER A 72 13.01 2.82 0.34
CA SER A 72 13.03 3.25 -1.07
C SER A 72 11.62 3.43 -1.66
N TRP A 73 10.88 4.35 -1.05
CA TRP A 73 9.48 4.59 -1.33
C TRP A 73 8.61 3.34 -1.15
N TRP A 74 8.86 2.66 -0.02
CA TRP A 74 8.09 1.50 0.45
C TRP A 74 8.12 0.28 -0.49
N THR A 75 9.11 0.19 -1.36
CA THR A 75 9.30 -0.98 -2.22
C THR A 75 10.02 -2.11 -1.50
N GLN A 76 10.92 -1.77 -0.57
CA GLN A 76 11.73 -2.74 0.16
C GLN A 76 10.99 -3.38 1.34
N SER A 77 11.32 -4.64 1.62
CA SER A 77 10.78 -5.39 2.75
C SER A 77 11.68 -6.54 3.20
N LEU A 78 12.56 -7.00 2.33
CA LEU A 78 13.52 -8.08 2.57
C LEU A 78 14.96 -7.58 2.59
N GLY A 79 15.12 -6.27 2.54
CA GLY A 79 16.41 -5.58 2.42
C GLY A 79 16.91 -5.46 0.98
N HIS A 80 17.70 -4.41 0.74
CA HIS A 80 18.31 -4.16 -0.56
C HIS A 80 19.23 -5.31 -0.99
N ALA A 81 19.28 -5.56 -2.29
CA ALA A 81 20.15 -6.54 -2.92
C ALA A 81 20.05 -7.96 -2.31
N HIS A 82 18.85 -8.36 -1.88
CA HIS A 82 18.64 -9.68 -1.25
C HIS A 82 19.12 -10.82 -2.18
N PRO A 83 20.08 -11.68 -1.75
CA PRO A 83 20.74 -12.64 -2.63
C PRO A 83 19.80 -13.59 -3.36
N ALA A 84 18.77 -14.11 -2.66
CA ALA A 84 17.82 -15.05 -3.27
C ALA A 84 16.99 -14.38 -4.38
N LEU A 85 16.61 -13.11 -4.22
CA LEU A 85 15.89 -12.35 -5.24
C LEU A 85 16.78 -12.02 -6.43
N THR A 86 18.03 -11.60 -6.18
CA THR A 86 19.03 -11.36 -7.22
C THR A 86 19.29 -12.59 -8.08
N LEU A 87 19.46 -13.76 -7.44
CA LEU A 87 19.65 -15.03 -8.15
C LEU A 87 18.39 -15.45 -8.94
N ALA A 88 17.19 -15.22 -8.39
CA ALA A 88 15.93 -15.46 -9.09
C ALA A 88 15.82 -14.62 -10.36
N ALA A 89 16.16 -13.32 -10.26
CA ALA A 89 16.20 -12.42 -11.41
C ALA A 89 17.20 -12.87 -12.47
N ALA A 90 18.44 -13.18 -12.08
CA ALA A 90 19.49 -13.63 -12.98
C ALA A 90 19.10 -14.93 -13.72
N ARG A 91 18.50 -15.90 -13.01
CA ARG A 91 18.03 -17.16 -13.60
C ARG A 91 16.93 -16.93 -14.64
N ALA A 92 15.94 -16.09 -14.33
CA ALA A 92 14.87 -15.81 -15.28
C ALA A 92 15.37 -14.98 -16.48
N ALA A 93 16.26 -14.02 -16.26
CA ALA A 93 16.89 -13.25 -17.33
C ALA A 93 17.68 -14.15 -18.28
N GLY A 94 18.47 -15.09 -17.75
CA GLY A 94 19.25 -16.05 -18.55
C GLY A 94 18.39 -17.06 -19.31
N ARG A 95 17.18 -17.38 -18.82
CA ARG A 95 16.29 -18.36 -19.47
C ARG A 95 15.35 -17.75 -20.50
N TYR A 96 14.77 -16.61 -20.19
CA TYR A 96 13.69 -15.99 -20.98
C TYR A 96 14.09 -14.66 -21.60
N GLY A 97 14.98 -13.88 -20.96
CA GLY A 97 15.11 -12.45 -21.27
C GLY A 97 13.76 -11.77 -21.14
N HIS A 98 13.15 -11.44 -22.28
CA HIS A 98 11.76 -11.02 -22.38
C HIS A 98 11.04 -11.77 -23.51
N VAL A 99 9.80 -12.14 -23.28
CA VAL A 99 8.91 -12.80 -24.27
C VAL A 99 7.55 -12.13 -24.26
N MET A 100 6.90 -12.03 -25.44
CA MET A 100 5.54 -11.51 -25.51
C MET A 100 4.56 -12.48 -24.83
N TYR A 101 3.49 -11.95 -24.23
CA TYR A 101 2.57 -12.76 -23.42
C TYR A 101 1.19 -13.03 -24.04
N PRO A 102 0.59 -12.16 -24.90
CA PRO A 102 -0.74 -12.39 -25.48
C PRO A 102 -0.82 -13.76 -26.18
N GLN A 103 -1.76 -14.59 -25.74
CA GLN A 103 -1.96 -15.98 -26.21
C GLN A 103 -0.74 -16.89 -26.01
N ALA A 104 0.22 -16.48 -25.19
CA ALA A 104 1.38 -17.27 -24.77
C ALA A 104 1.35 -17.45 -23.25
N THR A 105 2.17 -18.34 -22.74
CA THR A 105 2.38 -18.55 -21.30
C THR A 105 3.82 -18.91 -21.01
N HIS A 106 4.22 -18.66 -19.76
CA HIS A 106 5.47 -19.16 -19.21
C HIS A 106 5.30 -19.45 -17.72
N GLU A 107 6.06 -20.39 -17.22
CA GLU A 107 5.92 -20.90 -15.85
C GLU A 107 5.94 -19.80 -14.78
N PRO A 108 6.87 -18.80 -14.76
CA PRO A 108 6.86 -17.78 -13.74
C PRO A 108 5.56 -16.98 -13.65
N ALA A 109 4.92 -16.63 -14.77
CA ALA A 109 3.67 -15.87 -14.76
C ALA A 109 2.49 -16.75 -14.35
N LEU A 110 2.38 -17.95 -14.87
CA LEU A 110 1.31 -18.88 -14.51
C LEU A 110 1.35 -19.19 -13.00
N ARG A 111 2.50 -19.59 -12.49
CA ARG A 111 2.68 -19.85 -11.06
C ARG A 111 2.33 -18.64 -10.19
N LEU A 112 2.76 -17.43 -10.58
CA LEU A 112 2.42 -16.21 -9.84
C LEU A 112 0.91 -15.95 -9.83
N ALA A 113 0.26 -16.09 -10.98
CA ALA A 113 -1.19 -15.90 -11.09
C ALA A 113 -1.96 -16.92 -10.24
N GLU A 114 -1.62 -18.20 -10.32
CA GLU A 114 -2.24 -19.25 -9.50
C GLU A 114 -2.06 -19.01 -8.01
N ARG A 115 -0.85 -18.68 -7.57
CA ARG A 115 -0.58 -18.37 -6.14
C ARG A 115 -1.40 -17.20 -5.64
N LEU A 116 -1.48 -16.10 -6.41
CA LEU A 116 -2.20 -14.92 -5.96
C LEU A 116 -3.71 -15.12 -5.97
N VAL A 117 -4.24 -15.86 -6.95
CA VAL A 117 -5.68 -16.12 -7.10
C VAL A 117 -6.16 -17.20 -6.14
N HIS A 118 -5.48 -18.34 -6.05
CA HIS A 118 -6.01 -19.52 -5.36
C HIS A 118 -5.52 -19.67 -3.91
N ASP A 119 -4.28 -19.29 -3.63
CA ASP A 119 -3.64 -19.50 -2.33
C ASP A 119 -3.26 -18.18 -1.62
N GLY A 120 -3.31 -17.08 -2.36
CA GLY A 120 -2.88 -15.75 -1.93
C GLY A 120 -4.03 -14.81 -1.56
N PRO A 121 -3.83 -13.50 -1.75
CA PRO A 121 -4.82 -12.49 -1.37
C PRO A 121 -6.12 -12.55 -2.17
N GLY A 122 -6.13 -13.23 -3.32
CA GLY A 122 -7.32 -13.43 -4.16
C GLY A 122 -8.18 -14.63 -3.77
N LYS A 123 -7.73 -15.45 -2.80
CA LYS A 123 -8.44 -16.66 -2.40
C LYS A 123 -9.89 -16.39 -2.02
N GLY A 124 -10.80 -17.12 -2.69
CA GLY A 124 -12.23 -17.08 -2.42
C GLY A 124 -13.01 -15.96 -3.12
N TRP A 125 -12.32 -14.99 -3.78
CA TRP A 125 -13.01 -13.90 -4.49
C TRP A 125 -12.46 -13.62 -5.91
N ALA A 126 -11.15 -13.73 -6.12
CA ALA A 126 -10.54 -13.48 -7.43
C ALA A 126 -10.59 -14.71 -8.33
N SER A 127 -10.68 -14.51 -9.63
CA SER A 127 -10.64 -15.56 -10.64
C SER A 127 -9.58 -15.33 -11.71
N ARG A 128 -9.11 -14.09 -11.87
CA ARG A 128 -8.13 -13.71 -12.90
C ARG A 128 -7.08 -12.75 -12.35
N ALA A 129 -5.88 -12.83 -12.93
CA ALA A 129 -4.78 -11.93 -12.66
C ALA A 129 -4.30 -11.27 -13.96
N PHE A 130 -4.15 -9.96 -13.94
CA PHE A 130 -3.50 -9.18 -15.00
C PHE A 130 -2.15 -8.69 -14.49
N ILE A 131 -1.06 -8.99 -15.19
CA ILE A 131 0.30 -8.68 -14.76
C ILE A 131 0.85 -7.51 -15.57
N SER A 132 1.16 -6.40 -14.91
CA SER A 132 1.74 -5.18 -15.46
C SER A 132 3.08 -4.84 -14.79
N ASP A 133 3.54 -3.59 -14.88
CA ASP A 133 4.89 -3.18 -14.49
C ASP A 133 4.94 -2.38 -13.18
N ASN A 134 3.93 -1.55 -12.86
CA ASN A 134 3.93 -0.70 -11.67
C ASN A 134 2.52 -0.45 -11.14
N GLY A 135 2.43 0.11 -9.92
CA GLY A 135 1.16 0.33 -9.23
C GLY A 135 0.20 1.25 -9.98
N SER A 136 0.70 2.35 -10.56
CA SER A 136 -0.13 3.29 -11.32
C SER A 136 -0.76 2.64 -12.55
N THR A 137 0.01 1.86 -13.30
CA THR A 137 -0.51 1.04 -14.42
C THR A 137 -1.53 0.02 -13.92
N GLY A 138 -1.26 -0.63 -12.79
CA GLY A 138 -2.21 -1.56 -12.16
C GLY A 138 -3.54 -0.88 -11.80
N MET A 139 -3.49 0.32 -11.24
CA MET A 139 -4.69 1.11 -10.92
C MET A 139 -5.45 1.58 -12.15
N GLU A 140 -4.76 1.98 -13.24
CA GLU A 140 -5.39 2.26 -14.54
C GLU A 140 -6.19 1.05 -15.05
N ILE A 141 -5.62 -0.14 -14.91
CA ILE A 141 -6.27 -1.41 -15.30
C ILE A 141 -7.50 -1.65 -14.41
N ALA A 142 -7.36 -1.51 -13.10
CA ALA A 142 -8.45 -1.69 -12.13
C ALA A 142 -9.62 -0.74 -12.40
N LEU A 143 -9.33 0.55 -12.66
CA LEU A 143 -10.33 1.55 -13.01
C LEU A 143 -11.05 1.17 -14.31
N LYS A 144 -10.33 0.78 -15.38
CA LYS A 144 -10.95 0.31 -16.62
C LYS A 144 -11.87 -0.88 -16.42
N MET A 145 -11.45 -1.84 -15.56
CA MET A 145 -12.23 -3.01 -15.20
C MET A 145 -13.52 -2.61 -14.50
N ALA A 146 -13.44 -1.84 -13.43
CA ALA A 146 -14.60 -1.45 -12.62
C ALA A 146 -15.58 -0.54 -13.39
N LEU A 147 -15.06 0.47 -14.12
CA LEU A 147 -15.90 1.37 -14.92
C LEU A 147 -16.62 0.64 -16.06
N ARG A 148 -16.02 -0.42 -16.63
CA ARG A 148 -16.69 -1.28 -17.59
C ARG A 148 -17.85 -2.05 -16.98
N VAL A 149 -17.62 -2.65 -15.80
CA VAL A 149 -18.67 -3.35 -15.04
C VAL A 149 -19.84 -2.41 -14.76
N ALA A 150 -19.56 -1.23 -14.19
CA ALA A 150 -20.59 -0.23 -13.93
C ALA A 150 -21.33 0.21 -15.18
N SER A 151 -20.60 0.46 -16.28
CA SER A 151 -21.20 0.86 -17.56
C SER A 151 -22.17 -0.17 -18.10
N LYS A 152 -21.86 -1.47 -17.99
CA LYS A 152 -22.76 -2.56 -18.39
C LYS A 152 -23.93 -2.70 -17.42
N ARG A 153 -23.63 -2.74 -16.11
CA ARG A 153 -24.63 -2.95 -15.04
C ARG A 153 -25.72 -1.88 -15.04
N PHE A 154 -25.33 -0.62 -15.24
CA PHE A 154 -26.26 0.52 -15.23
C PHE A 154 -26.73 0.95 -16.63
N GLY A 155 -26.36 0.25 -17.69
CA GLY A 155 -26.77 0.58 -19.06
C GLY A 155 -26.28 1.97 -19.50
N ILE A 156 -25.11 2.41 -19.05
CA ILE A 156 -24.62 3.78 -19.32
C ILE A 156 -24.29 3.95 -20.80
N ALA A 157 -24.94 4.92 -21.44
CA ALA A 157 -24.76 5.21 -22.85
C ALA A 157 -23.29 5.60 -23.15
N PRO A 158 -22.73 5.21 -24.31
CA PRO A 158 -21.32 5.43 -24.63
C PRO A 158 -20.83 6.87 -24.48
N GLN A 159 -21.65 7.86 -24.82
CA GLN A 159 -21.35 9.28 -24.68
C GLN A 159 -21.23 9.74 -23.23
N GLU A 160 -21.92 9.09 -22.29
CA GLU A 160 -21.93 9.44 -20.87
C GLU A 160 -20.82 8.75 -20.10
N ARG A 161 -20.20 7.69 -20.63
CA ARG A 161 -19.15 6.92 -19.96
C ARG A 161 -17.93 7.74 -19.56
N LYS A 162 -17.65 8.83 -20.29
CA LYS A 162 -16.53 9.74 -19.98
C LYS A 162 -16.78 10.61 -18.73
N LYS A 163 -18.03 10.66 -18.26
CA LYS A 163 -18.44 11.45 -17.08
C LYS A 163 -18.53 10.62 -15.82
N ILE A 164 -18.32 9.31 -15.91
CA ILE A 164 -18.38 8.42 -14.74
C ILE A 164 -17.28 8.81 -13.76
N GLY A 165 -17.68 9.05 -12.53
CA GLY A 165 -16.79 9.34 -11.42
C GLY A 165 -16.61 8.16 -10.47
N VAL A 166 -15.71 8.31 -9.50
CA VAL A 166 -15.46 7.32 -8.45
C VAL A 166 -15.78 7.88 -7.07
N LEU A 167 -15.97 6.98 -6.10
CA LEU A 167 -15.95 7.31 -4.68
C LEU A 167 -14.56 7.00 -4.14
N GLY A 168 -14.06 7.83 -3.23
CA GLY A 168 -12.77 7.63 -2.60
C GLY A 168 -12.66 8.34 -1.25
N LEU A 169 -11.44 8.43 -0.75
CA LEU A 169 -11.09 9.17 0.46
C LEU A 169 -10.18 10.35 0.10
N ARG A 170 -10.34 11.45 0.81
CA ARG A 170 -9.44 12.61 0.72
C ARG A 170 -8.04 12.21 1.13
N GLY A 171 -7.06 12.73 0.41
CA GLY A 171 -5.67 12.38 0.62
C GLY A 171 -5.26 11.01 0.07
N SER A 172 -6.12 10.31 -0.70
CA SER A 172 -5.73 9.08 -1.39
C SER A 172 -4.75 9.37 -2.54
N TYR A 173 -3.91 8.37 -2.84
CA TYR A 173 -2.96 8.41 -3.94
C TYR A 173 -2.95 7.07 -4.67
N HIS A 174 -3.28 7.09 -5.96
CA HIS A 174 -3.41 5.87 -6.78
C HIS A 174 -2.39 5.77 -7.92
N GLY A 175 -1.46 6.72 -7.99
CA GLY A 175 -0.40 6.75 -9.01
C GLY A 175 -0.40 8.03 -9.84
N ASP A 176 0.63 8.19 -10.69
CA ASP A 176 0.94 9.43 -11.41
C ASP A 176 0.48 9.43 -12.86
N THR A 177 -0.01 8.31 -13.38
CA THR A 177 -0.67 8.32 -14.70
C THR A 177 -1.98 9.10 -14.61
N ILE A 178 -2.32 9.85 -15.67
CA ILE A 178 -3.46 10.76 -15.67
C ILE A 178 -4.76 10.08 -15.23
N GLY A 179 -5.03 8.85 -15.68
CA GLY A 179 -6.27 8.18 -15.31
C GLY A 179 -6.30 7.69 -13.85
N ALA A 180 -5.18 7.22 -13.31
CA ALA A 180 -5.06 6.88 -11.88
C ALA A 180 -5.15 8.15 -11.03
N MET A 181 -4.50 9.24 -11.46
CA MET A 181 -4.54 10.54 -10.80
C MET A 181 -5.96 11.12 -10.78
N ASP A 182 -6.73 11.00 -11.88
CA ASP A 182 -8.13 11.47 -11.99
C ASP A 182 -9.08 10.75 -11.00
N ALA A 183 -8.67 9.61 -10.43
CA ALA A 183 -9.41 8.92 -9.36
C ALA A 183 -9.14 9.49 -7.96
N CYS A 184 -8.23 10.46 -7.83
CA CYS A 184 -7.92 11.17 -6.60
C CYS A 184 -8.53 12.57 -6.59
N GLU A 185 -8.72 13.14 -5.39
CA GLU A 185 -9.01 14.55 -5.21
C GLU A 185 -7.79 15.38 -5.64
N GLU A 186 -8.01 16.63 -6.02
CA GLU A 186 -6.92 17.57 -6.28
C GLU A 186 -6.07 17.77 -5.01
N GLY A 187 -4.75 17.66 -5.15
CA GLY A 187 -3.81 17.74 -4.04
C GLY A 187 -2.38 18.00 -4.50
N VAL A 188 -1.43 17.89 -3.58
CA VAL A 188 -0.01 18.21 -3.81
C VAL A 188 0.70 17.33 -4.84
N TYR A 189 0.14 16.16 -5.14
CA TYR A 189 0.70 15.22 -6.12
C TYR A 189 -0.05 15.24 -7.46
N THR A 190 -1.03 16.14 -7.64
CA THR A 190 -1.78 16.23 -8.90
C THR A 190 -1.17 17.26 -9.83
N CYS A 191 -1.12 16.94 -11.13
CA CYS A 191 -0.61 17.85 -12.15
C CYS A 191 -1.71 18.81 -12.65
N GLU A 192 -1.33 19.86 -13.37
CA GLU A 192 -2.27 20.89 -13.88
C GLU A 192 -3.33 20.35 -14.87
N TRP A 193 -3.10 19.18 -15.46
CA TRP A 193 -4.09 18.50 -16.35
C TRP A 193 -5.00 17.53 -15.59
N HIS A 194 -4.84 17.41 -14.28
CA HIS A 194 -5.69 16.58 -13.45
C HIS A 194 -7.15 17.04 -13.54
N ARG A 195 -8.03 16.06 -13.65
CA ARG A 195 -9.47 16.26 -13.68
C ARG A 195 -10.14 15.28 -12.73
N ALA A 196 -10.19 15.66 -11.48
CA ALA A 196 -10.85 14.86 -10.47
C ALA A 196 -12.28 14.50 -10.89
N LYS A 197 -12.57 13.20 -10.98
CA LYS A 197 -13.87 12.66 -11.38
C LYS A 197 -14.44 11.82 -10.27
N GLY A 198 -15.12 12.44 -9.34
CA GLY A 198 -15.67 11.67 -8.23
C GLY A 198 -16.08 12.50 -7.04
N TYR A 199 -16.18 11.80 -5.93
CA TYR A 199 -16.43 12.37 -4.61
C TYR A 199 -15.56 11.67 -3.56
N TRP A 200 -14.91 12.46 -2.73
CA TRP A 200 -13.96 11.98 -1.73
C TRP A 200 -14.41 12.37 -0.33
N PHE A 201 -14.60 11.37 0.51
CA PHE A 201 -14.95 11.56 1.91
C PHE A 201 -13.70 11.93 2.71
N GLU A 202 -13.83 12.84 3.66
CA GLU A 202 -12.80 13.07 4.66
C GLU A 202 -12.68 11.83 5.55
N PRO A 203 -11.47 11.18 5.64
CA PRO A 203 -11.33 9.95 6.40
C PRO A 203 -11.28 10.22 7.91
N PRO A 204 -12.05 9.50 8.74
CA PRO A 204 -11.74 9.43 10.16
C PRO A 204 -10.44 8.68 10.36
N SER A 205 -9.60 9.15 11.28
CA SER A 205 -8.25 8.61 11.48
C SER A 205 -8.05 8.07 12.90
N ILE A 206 -7.17 7.07 13.01
CA ILE A 206 -6.76 6.46 14.28
C ILE A 206 -5.40 7.01 14.68
N GLY A 207 -5.22 7.28 15.97
CA GLY A 207 -3.94 7.68 16.54
C GLY A 207 -3.75 7.22 17.97
N ILE A 208 -2.52 7.33 18.44
CA ILE A 208 -2.12 7.08 19.83
C ILE A 208 -1.44 8.34 20.35
N LYS A 209 -1.91 8.86 21.48
CA LYS A 209 -1.33 10.01 22.18
C LYS A 209 -1.34 9.75 23.67
N ASN A 210 -0.20 10.01 24.35
CA ASN A 210 -0.03 9.79 25.78
C ASN A 210 -0.42 8.35 26.21
N GLY A 211 -0.09 7.35 25.39
CA GLY A 211 -0.43 5.96 25.63
C GLY A 211 -1.91 5.61 25.42
N ARG A 212 -2.73 6.53 24.93
CA ARG A 212 -4.17 6.33 24.67
C ARG A 212 -4.45 6.36 23.18
N THR A 213 -5.21 5.41 22.72
CA THR A 213 -5.78 5.39 21.37
C THR A 213 -6.94 6.37 21.26
N PHE A 214 -7.19 6.86 20.08
CA PHE A 214 -8.37 7.67 19.76
C PHE A 214 -8.76 7.50 18.29
N VAL A 215 -10.03 7.74 17.99
CA VAL A 215 -10.53 7.92 16.62
C VAL A 215 -10.89 9.38 16.44
N LYS A 216 -10.20 10.06 15.52
CA LYS A 216 -10.52 11.44 15.12
C LYS A 216 -11.58 11.40 14.03
N ILE A 217 -12.75 11.97 14.32
CA ILE A 217 -13.90 11.96 13.41
C ILE A 217 -14.00 13.29 12.67
N PRO A 218 -14.28 13.28 11.35
CA PRO A 218 -14.57 14.49 10.59
C PRO A 218 -15.74 15.28 11.16
N SER A 219 -15.64 16.61 11.09
CA SER A 219 -16.68 17.53 11.59
C SER A 219 -18.05 17.31 10.95
N ALA A 220 -18.06 16.85 9.70
CA ALA A 220 -19.29 16.52 8.97
C ALA A 220 -20.07 15.33 9.55
N VAL A 221 -19.42 14.45 10.32
CA VAL A 221 -20.05 13.29 10.97
C VAL A 221 -20.47 13.61 12.40
N ALA A 222 -19.56 14.23 13.16
CA ALA A 222 -19.80 14.64 14.54
C ALA A 222 -18.84 15.78 14.88
N HIS A 223 -19.31 16.79 15.60
CA HIS A 223 -18.54 18.01 15.91
C HIS A 223 -17.15 17.72 16.52
N ASN A 224 -16.13 17.52 15.66
CA ASN A 224 -14.68 17.43 15.93
C ASN A 224 -14.31 16.84 17.32
N LYS A 225 -14.86 15.70 17.69
CA LYS A 225 -14.54 15.03 18.94
C LYS A 225 -13.69 13.80 18.66
N ASN A 226 -12.59 13.66 19.39
CA ASN A 226 -11.98 12.36 19.56
C ASN A 226 -12.97 11.48 20.31
N ILE A 227 -13.28 10.33 19.76
CA ILE A 227 -14.13 9.34 20.41
C ILE A 227 -13.39 8.01 20.51
N GLU A 228 -13.95 7.09 21.27
CA GLU A 228 -13.33 5.79 21.56
C GLU A 228 -11.93 5.95 22.18
N GLU A 229 -11.69 7.05 22.94
CA GLU A 229 -10.43 7.29 23.63
C GLU A 229 -10.13 6.19 24.65
N GLY A 230 -8.91 5.62 24.55
CA GLY A 230 -8.43 4.60 25.45
C GLY A 230 -8.96 3.19 25.19
N GLN A 231 -9.76 2.98 24.13
CA GLN A 231 -10.11 1.64 23.71
C GLN A 231 -8.88 0.93 23.12
N PRO A 232 -8.70 -0.38 23.34
CA PRO A 232 -7.58 -1.10 22.76
C PRO A 232 -7.67 -1.14 21.23
N LEU A 233 -6.52 -1.18 20.54
CA LEU A 233 -6.50 -1.28 19.08
C LEU A 233 -7.29 -2.51 18.59
N SER A 234 -7.29 -3.62 19.33
CA SER A 234 -8.08 -4.81 19.01
C SER A 234 -9.57 -4.50 18.91
N TRP A 235 -10.11 -3.61 19.76
CA TRP A 235 -11.50 -3.13 19.64
C TRP A 235 -11.69 -2.23 18.42
N ILE A 236 -10.79 -1.27 18.19
CA ILE A 236 -10.92 -0.32 17.06
C ILE A 236 -10.94 -1.07 15.73
N TYR A 237 -10.18 -2.14 15.61
CA TYR A 237 -10.14 -2.97 14.40
C TYR A 237 -11.15 -4.14 14.40
N ASP A 238 -11.91 -4.34 15.47
CA ASP A 238 -13.03 -5.29 15.47
C ASP A 238 -14.26 -4.62 14.81
N VAL A 239 -14.23 -4.61 13.49
CA VAL A 239 -15.32 -4.03 12.68
C VAL A 239 -16.65 -4.71 12.99
N SER A 240 -16.65 -6.03 13.19
CA SER A 240 -17.86 -6.79 13.45
C SER A 240 -18.57 -6.35 14.72
N ALA A 241 -17.82 -6.20 15.83
CA ALA A 241 -18.37 -5.73 17.10
C ALA A 241 -18.83 -4.26 17.04
N ARG A 242 -18.22 -3.45 16.15
CA ARG A 242 -18.53 -2.02 16.03
C ARG A 242 -19.65 -1.68 15.05
N LEU A 243 -20.09 -2.62 14.21
CA LEU A 243 -21.15 -2.37 13.21
C LEU A 243 -22.50 -1.97 13.83
N ASP A 244 -22.80 -2.36 15.07
CA ASP A 244 -24.05 -2.03 15.76
C ASP A 244 -23.92 -0.86 16.74
N THR A 245 -22.81 -0.13 16.70
CA THR A 245 -22.58 1.03 17.57
C THR A 245 -23.26 2.31 17.05
N PRO A 246 -23.48 3.31 17.93
CA PRO A 246 -23.94 4.63 17.50
C PRO A 246 -23.02 5.30 16.48
N LEU A 247 -21.70 5.03 16.55
CA LEU A 247 -20.72 5.55 15.59
C LEU A 247 -20.96 4.97 14.19
N ALA A 248 -21.20 3.66 14.08
CA ALA A 248 -21.55 3.04 12.81
C ALA A 248 -22.81 3.66 12.20
N SER A 249 -23.82 3.94 13.03
CA SER A 249 -25.04 4.60 12.58
C SER A 249 -24.77 6.03 12.08
N ALA A 250 -23.92 6.80 12.78
CA ALA A 250 -23.52 8.13 12.35
C ALA A 250 -22.76 8.08 11.00
N TYR A 251 -21.84 7.13 10.83
CA TYR A 251 -21.14 6.92 9.56
C TYR A 251 -22.10 6.55 8.43
N ARG A 252 -23.03 5.62 8.67
CA ARG A 252 -24.05 5.23 7.65
C ARG A 252 -24.91 6.40 7.23
N ASN A 253 -25.38 7.21 8.17
CA ASN A 253 -26.21 8.39 7.88
C ASN A 253 -25.39 9.38 7.04
N HIS A 254 -24.20 9.75 7.48
CA HIS A 254 -23.32 10.67 6.74
C HIS A 254 -23.04 10.20 5.31
N VAL A 255 -22.70 8.92 5.13
CA VAL A 255 -22.40 8.34 3.82
C VAL A 255 -23.64 8.34 2.94
N ASN A 256 -24.79 7.87 3.46
CA ASN A 256 -26.02 7.79 2.67
C ASN A 256 -26.55 9.15 2.27
N ASP A 257 -26.60 10.13 3.20
CA ASP A 257 -27.03 11.51 2.91
C ASP A 257 -26.13 12.17 1.85
N SER A 258 -24.82 11.93 1.92
CA SER A 258 -23.87 12.47 0.94
C SER A 258 -24.08 11.83 -0.44
N LEU A 259 -24.28 10.51 -0.49
CA LEU A 259 -24.50 9.80 -1.74
C LEU A 259 -25.86 10.16 -2.37
N GLU A 260 -26.91 10.33 -1.58
CA GLU A 260 -28.22 10.79 -2.07
C GLU A 260 -28.14 12.18 -2.69
N LYS A 261 -27.47 13.12 -2.03
CA LYS A 261 -27.23 14.48 -2.57
C LYS A 261 -26.44 14.47 -3.87
N LEU A 262 -25.42 13.60 -3.94
CA LEU A 262 -24.52 13.49 -5.08
C LEU A 262 -25.22 12.87 -6.32
N THR A 263 -26.10 11.91 -6.10
CA THR A 263 -26.73 11.11 -7.18
C THR A 263 -28.13 11.56 -7.56
N SER A 264 -28.66 12.61 -6.90
CA SER A 264 -29.98 13.15 -7.19
C SER A 264 -29.94 14.56 -7.77
N GLY A 265 -30.98 14.92 -8.53
CA GLY A 265 -31.15 16.25 -9.12
C GLY A 265 -30.49 16.48 -10.48
N ALA A 266 -30.58 17.72 -10.99
CA ALA A 266 -30.13 18.10 -12.33
C ALA A 266 -28.61 18.02 -12.56
N GLY A 267 -27.82 17.92 -11.51
CA GLY A 267 -26.36 17.79 -11.54
C GLY A 267 -25.85 16.43 -11.05
N ALA A 268 -26.69 15.39 -11.08
CA ALA A 268 -26.38 14.08 -10.53
C ALA A 268 -25.07 13.51 -11.12
N THR A 269 -24.18 13.07 -10.24
CA THR A 269 -22.94 12.41 -10.63
C THR A 269 -23.18 10.92 -10.85
N GLN A 270 -22.85 10.41 -12.04
CA GLN A 270 -22.85 8.98 -12.30
C GLN A 270 -21.61 8.36 -11.70
N LEU A 271 -21.78 7.55 -10.67
CA LEU A 271 -20.69 6.82 -10.01
C LEU A 271 -20.44 5.48 -10.68
N GLY A 272 -19.18 5.05 -10.75
CA GLY A 272 -18.76 3.81 -11.39
C GLY A 272 -17.98 2.85 -10.51
N ALA A 273 -17.37 3.30 -9.42
CA ALA A 273 -16.63 2.45 -8.50
C ALA A 273 -16.41 3.14 -7.15
N LEU A 274 -16.13 2.33 -6.11
CA LEU A 274 -15.45 2.77 -4.90
C LEU A 274 -13.98 2.38 -5.01
N VAL A 275 -13.07 3.33 -4.74
CA VAL A 275 -11.61 3.10 -4.73
C VAL A 275 -11.07 3.41 -3.34
N LEU A 276 -10.38 2.47 -2.73
CA LEU A 276 -9.83 2.60 -1.38
C LEU A 276 -8.38 2.11 -1.32
N GLU A 277 -7.53 2.85 -0.61
CA GLU A 277 -6.36 2.29 0.05
C GLU A 277 -6.83 1.69 1.38
N PRO A 278 -6.86 0.34 1.54
CA PRO A 278 -7.42 -0.26 2.74
C PRO A 278 -6.57 0.02 3.98
N LEU A 279 -7.19 0.52 5.04
CA LEU A 279 -6.65 0.81 6.38
C LEU A 279 -5.64 1.95 6.47
N VAL A 280 -4.83 2.22 5.45
CA VAL A 280 -3.79 3.28 5.51
C VAL A 280 -3.70 4.01 4.19
N LEU A 281 -3.86 5.32 4.23
CA LEU A 281 -3.50 6.21 3.11
C LEU A 281 -1.99 6.42 3.16
N GLY A 282 -1.26 5.79 2.23
CA GLY A 282 0.19 5.80 2.24
C GLY A 282 0.78 7.18 1.93
N ALA A 283 0.82 7.56 0.66
CA ALA A 283 1.39 8.83 0.21
C ALA A 283 0.64 10.07 0.73
N GLY A 284 -0.63 9.90 1.11
CA GLY A 284 -1.44 10.95 1.74
C GLY A 284 -1.04 11.31 3.17
N GLY A 285 0.07 10.77 3.67
CA GLY A 285 0.63 11.11 4.97
C GLY A 285 0.54 10.00 6.02
N MET A 286 0.55 8.75 5.62
CA MET A 286 0.46 7.59 6.52
C MET A 286 -0.72 7.69 7.50
N ILE A 287 -1.90 8.06 6.98
CA ILE A 287 -3.11 8.19 7.75
C ILE A 287 -3.72 6.80 7.96
N PHE A 288 -3.76 6.34 9.19
CA PHE A 288 -4.49 5.13 9.57
C PHE A 288 -5.98 5.45 9.64
N VAL A 289 -6.74 4.90 8.70
CA VAL A 289 -8.18 5.17 8.57
C VAL A 289 -8.97 4.25 9.48
N ASP A 290 -10.03 4.75 10.09
CA ASP A 290 -10.95 3.90 10.87
C ASP A 290 -11.56 2.80 9.97
N PRO A 291 -11.28 1.51 10.24
CA PRO A 291 -11.77 0.40 9.43
C PRO A 291 -13.30 0.32 9.40
N LEU A 292 -13.97 0.75 10.46
CA LEU A 292 -15.43 0.81 10.51
C LEU A 292 -15.99 1.73 9.43
N PHE A 293 -15.36 2.90 9.22
CA PHE A 293 -15.78 3.84 8.18
C PHE A 293 -15.58 3.27 6.78
N GLN A 294 -14.43 2.65 6.51
CA GLN A 294 -14.19 2.01 5.22
C GLN A 294 -15.17 0.86 4.96
N ARG A 295 -15.50 0.06 5.99
CA ARG A 295 -16.51 -0.98 5.87
C ARG A 295 -17.89 -0.40 5.55
N VAL A 296 -18.30 0.67 6.19
CA VAL A 296 -19.58 1.35 5.89
C VAL A 296 -19.61 1.88 4.45
N LEU A 297 -18.49 2.42 3.94
CA LEU A 297 -18.38 2.84 2.55
C LEU A 297 -18.51 1.66 1.58
N ILE A 298 -17.86 0.54 1.87
CA ILE A 298 -17.94 -0.69 1.06
C ILE A 298 -19.39 -1.19 1.01
N ASP A 299 -20.06 -1.27 2.16
CA ASP A 299 -21.44 -1.73 2.25
C ASP A 299 -22.38 -0.79 1.49
N ALA A 300 -22.21 0.53 1.61
CA ALA A 300 -22.99 1.54 0.89
C ALA A 300 -22.77 1.51 -0.64
N ALA A 301 -21.53 1.27 -1.08
CA ALA A 301 -21.18 1.12 -2.50
C ALA A 301 -21.83 -0.15 -3.07
N ARG A 302 -21.73 -1.27 -2.37
CA ARG A 302 -22.34 -2.54 -2.77
C ARG A 302 -23.87 -2.49 -2.83
N ALA A 303 -24.50 -1.85 -1.86
CA ALA A 303 -25.95 -1.63 -1.85
C ALA A 303 -26.44 -0.86 -3.09
N ARG A 304 -25.53 -0.08 -3.71
CA ARG A 304 -25.78 0.67 -4.95
C ARG A 304 -25.26 -0.05 -6.22
N GLY A 305 -24.75 -1.26 -6.09
CA GLY A 305 -24.22 -2.03 -7.20
C GLY A 305 -22.88 -1.52 -7.74
N LEU A 306 -22.15 -0.70 -7.00
CA LEU A 306 -20.83 -0.20 -7.40
C LEU A 306 -19.76 -1.27 -7.16
N PRO A 307 -18.87 -1.54 -8.14
CA PRO A 307 -17.67 -2.32 -7.91
C PRO A 307 -16.74 -1.65 -6.90
N VAL A 308 -16.03 -2.46 -6.13
CA VAL A 308 -15.07 -2.02 -5.12
C VAL A 308 -13.65 -2.36 -5.56
N ILE A 309 -12.79 -1.37 -5.60
CA ILE A 309 -11.36 -1.51 -5.90
C ILE A 309 -10.57 -1.30 -4.61
N PHE A 310 -9.69 -2.25 -4.29
CA PHE A 310 -8.66 -2.07 -3.25
C PHE A 310 -7.32 -1.75 -3.91
N ASP A 311 -6.77 -0.61 -3.57
CA ASP A 311 -5.37 -0.27 -3.85
C ASP A 311 -4.50 -0.83 -2.74
N GLU A 312 -4.01 -2.04 -2.94
CA GLU A 312 -3.09 -2.72 -2.03
C GLU A 312 -1.62 -2.59 -2.47
N VAL A 313 -1.31 -1.61 -3.31
CA VAL A 313 0.05 -1.34 -3.80
C VAL A 313 1.03 -1.08 -2.65
N PHE A 314 0.57 -0.37 -1.61
CA PHE A 314 1.35 -0.14 -0.40
C PHE A 314 1.04 -1.15 0.71
N VAL A 315 -0.23 -1.39 0.99
CA VAL A 315 -0.70 -2.07 2.20
C VAL A 315 -0.76 -3.59 2.09
N GLY A 316 -0.67 -4.15 0.90
CA GLY A 316 -0.80 -5.58 0.64
C GLY A 316 0.42 -6.40 1.07
N LEU A 317 0.29 -7.73 0.97
CA LEU A 317 1.37 -8.71 1.10
C LEU A 317 2.18 -8.56 2.39
N TRP A 318 1.49 -8.65 3.55
CA TRP A 318 2.03 -8.59 4.92
C TRP A 318 2.61 -7.24 5.35
N ARG A 319 2.53 -6.18 4.55
CA ARG A 319 2.94 -4.84 5.00
C ARG A 319 2.27 -4.43 6.31
N LEU A 320 0.98 -4.70 6.45
CA LEU A 320 0.22 -4.42 7.67
C LEU A 320 0.14 -5.61 8.65
N GLY A 321 1.02 -6.60 8.49
CA GLY A 321 1.08 -7.77 9.38
C GLY A 321 0.16 -8.92 8.99
N MET A 322 -0.62 -8.78 7.91
CA MET A 322 -1.52 -9.77 7.34
C MET A 322 -1.34 -9.82 5.82
N ARG A 323 -1.78 -10.90 5.19
CA ARG A 323 -1.64 -11.09 3.74
C ARG A 323 -2.38 -10.01 2.94
N THR A 324 -3.59 -9.66 3.39
CA THR A 324 -4.43 -8.59 2.84
C THR A 324 -5.24 -7.92 3.95
N PRO A 325 -5.49 -6.60 3.89
CA PRO A 325 -6.37 -5.88 4.81
C PRO A 325 -7.83 -6.34 4.82
N SER A 326 -8.25 -7.12 3.83
CA SER A 326 -9.63 -7.64 3.70
C SER A 326 -10.12 -8.33 4.96
N SER A 327 -9.24 -9.05 5.67
CA SER A 327 -9.59 -9.76 6.92
C SER A 327 -10.02 -8.81 8.05
N LEU A 328 -9.36 -7.65 8.20
CA LEU A 328 -9.73 -6.64 9.20
C LEU A 328 -10.96 -5.82 8.78
N LEU A 329 -11.17 -5.61 7.49
CA LEU A 329 -12.37 -4.94 6.99
C LEU A 329 -13.59 -5.86 6.98
N GLY A 330 -13.40 -7.18 7.05
CA GLY A 330 -14.46 -8.18 6.89
C GLY A 330 -15.15 -8.07 5.52
N ALA A 331 -14.42 -7.64 4.49
CA ALA A 331 -14.93 -7.42 3.13
C ALA A 331 -13.84 -7.66 2.09
N TYR A 332 -14.21 -8.23 0.95
CA TYR A 332 -13.33 -8.44 -0.20
C TYR A 332 -13.62 -7.43 -1.31
N PRO A 333 -12.65 -7.06 -2.15
CA PRO A 333 -12.88 -6.21 -3.32
C PRO A 333 -13.44 -7.01 -4.51
N ASP A 334 -13.84 -6.29 -5.56
CA ASP A 334 -14.09 -6.86 -6.89
C ASP A 334 -12.81 -6.83 -7.74
N VAL A 335 -11.93 -5.86 -7.47
CA VAL A 335 -10.61 -5.72 -8.09
C VAL A 335 -9.61 -5.28 -7.01
N SER A 336 -8.41 -5.86 -7.00
CA SER A 336 -7.32 -5.40 -6.12
C SER A 336 -5.99 -5.33 -6.85
N VAL A 337 -5.12 -4.38 -6.46
CA VAL A 337 -3.83 -4.13 -7.11
C VAL A 337 -2.69 -4.31 -6.12
N TYR A 338 -1.68 -5.09 -6.51
CA TYR A 338 -0.48 -5.39 -5.73
C TYR A 338 0.77 -4.97 -6.50
N ALA A 339 1.72 -4.31 -5.84
CA ALA A 339 3.02 -3.93 -6.40
C ALA A 339 4.09 -3.83 -5.29
N LYS A 340 5.11 -3.02 -5.47
CA LYS A 340 6.16 -2.72 -4.46
C LYS A 340 6.74 -3.99 -3.82
N VAL A 341 6.31 -4.33 -2.61
CA VAL A 341 6.78 -5.53 -1.89
C VAL A 341 6.50 -6.84 -2.64
N LEU A 342 5.64 -6.85 -3.63
CA LEU A 342 5.39 -8.01 -4.47
C LEU A 342 6.68 -8.64 -5.02
N THR A 343 7.68 -7.82 -5.31
CA THR A 343 9.00 -8.27 -5.79
C THR A 343 10.11 -8.08 -4.76
N GLY A 344 9.76 -7.79 -3.50
CA GLY A 344 10.73 -7.42 -2.48
C GLY A 344 11.51 -6.14 -2.83
N GLY A 345 10.98 -5.33 -3.75
CA GLY A 345 11.58 -4.07 -4.19
C GLY A 345 12.71 -4.21 -5.22
N LEU A 346 13.02 -5.42 -5.69
CA LEU A 346 14.16 -5.62 -6.59
C LEU A 346 13.87 -5.16 -8.02
N VAL A 347 12.65 -5.42 -8.53
CA VAL A 347 12.26 -5.06 -9.91
C VAL A 347 10.82 -4.55 -9.94
N PRO A 348 10.48 -3.65 -10.88
CA PRO A 348 9.11 -3.21 -11.06
C PRO A 348 8.20 -4.35 -11.52
N LEU A 349 7.05 -4.50 -10.88
CA LEU A 349 5.95 -5.38 -11.26
C LEU A 349 4.69 -4.96 -10.51
N ALA A 350 3.54 -5.10 -11.16
CA ALA A 350 2.24 -5.05 -10.50
C ALA A 350 1.32 -6.16 -10.99
N VAL A 351 0.40 -6.58 -10.14
CA VAL A 351 -0.64 -7.54 -10.47
C VAL A 351 -1.97 -6.99 -10.05
N THR A 352 -2.92 -6.96 -11.00
CA THR A 352 -4.32 -6.62 -10.75
C THR A 352 -5.12 -7.91 -10.72
N LEU A 353 -5.72 -8.23 -9.58
CA LEU A 353 -6.63 -9.35 -9.40
C LEU A 353 -8.07 -8.89 -9.66
N ALA A 354 -8.87 -9.72 -10.29
CA ALA A 354 -10.26 -9.44 -10.60
C ALA A 354 -11.17 -10.63 -10.31
N SER A 355 -12.40 -10.34 -9.89
CA SER A 355 -13.45 -11.34 -9.73
C SER A 355 -13.95 -11.85 -11.09
N GLU A 356 -14.69 -12.97 -11.06
CA GLU A 356 -15.29 -13.56 -12.25
C GLU A 356 -16.29 -12.62 -12.94
N ASP A 357 -17.10 -11.89 -12.16
CA ASP A 357 -18.06 -10.91 -12.69
C ASP A 357 -17.36 -9.78 -13.46
N VAL A 358 -16.21 -9.34 -12.95
CA VAL A 358 -15.38 -8.35 -13.64
C VAL A 358 -14.84 -8.91 -14.96
N PHE A 359 -14.32 -10.13 -14.96
CA PHE A 359 -13.81 -10.78 -16.16
C PHE A 359 -14.89 -10.94 -17.24
N ARG A 360 -16.07 -11.45 -16.85
CA ARG A 360 -17.21 -11.63 -17.77
C ARG A 360 -17.72 -10.34 -18.39
N ALA A 361 -17.50 -9.20 -17.75
CA ALA A 361 -17.85 -7.91 -18.33
C ALA A 361 -17.06 -7.58 -19.62
N PHE A 362 -15.97 -8.28 -19.89
CA PHE A 362 -15.13 -8.12 -21.08
C PHE A 362 -15.30 -9.27 -22.09
N GLU A 363 -16.07 -10.29 -21.77
CA GLU A 363 -16.38 -11.36 -22.75
C GLU A 363 -17.29 -10.82 -23.86
N GLY A 364 -16.94 -11.18 -25.10
CA GLY A 364 -17.66 -10.80 -26.29
C GLY A 364 -17.03 -11.39 -27.54
N THR A 365 -17.55 -11.02 -28.71
CA THR A 365 -17.09 -11.52 -30.01
C THR A 365 -16.23 -10.53 -30.78
N SER A 366 -16.19 -9.27 -30.31
CA SER A 366 -15.43 -8.19 -30.94
C SER A 366 -14.21 -7.84 -30.10
N LYS A 367 -13.07 -7.57 -30.76
CA LYS A 367 -11.85 -7.07 -30.09
C LYS A 367 -12.11 -5.76 -29.32
N ALA A 368 -13.06 -4.95 -29.75
CA ALA A 368 -13.43 -3.71 -29.05
C ALA A 368 -14.07 -3.94 -27.68
N GLU A 369 -14.54 -5.15 -27.39
CA GLU A 369 -15.10 -5.53 -26.11
C GLU A 369 -14.05 -6.01 -25.11
N ALA A 370 -12.84 -6.34 -25.58
CA ALA A 370 -11.73 -6.73 -24.73
C ALA A 370 -11.26 -5.58 -23.82
N LEU A 371 -10.54 -5.93 -22.76
CA LEU A 371 -9.78 -4.96 -21.97
C LEU A 371 -8.61 -4.45 -22.83
N LEU A 372 -8.81 -3.29 -23.44
CA LEU A 372 -7.81 -2.67 -24.32
C LEU A 372 -6.72 -1.99 -23.48
N HIS A 373 -5.92 -2.80 -22.80
CA HIS A 373 -4.75 -2.41 -22.03
C HIS A 373 -3.66 -3.48 -22.16
N GLY A 374 -2.43 -3.03 -22.20
CA GLY A 374 -1.24 -3.86 -22.26
C GLY A 374 -0.04 -2.99 -22.63
N HIS A 375 1.14 -3.47 -22.34
CA HIS A 375 2.41 -2.87 -22.74
C HIS A 375 3.42 -3.96 -23.09
N SER A 376 4.54 -3.60 -23.69
CA SER A 376 5.53 -4.53 -24.21
C SER A 376 6.07 -5.50 -23.13
N TYR A 377 6.08 -5.09 -21.86
CA TYR A 377 6.57 -5.91 -20.73
C TYR A 377 5.45 -6.51 -19.88
N SER A 378 4.22 -6.63 -20.39
CA SER A 378 3.15 -7.37 -19.69
C SER A 378 3.62 -8.78 -19.36
N ALA A 379 3.45 -9.20 -18.09
CA ALA A 379 3.91 -10.48 -17.55
C ALA A 379 5.43 -10.73 -17.74
N TYR A 380 6.25 -9.71 -17.52
CA TYR A 380 7.70 -9.80 -17.63
C TYR A 380 8.27 -10.98 -16.82
N PRO A 381 8.93 -11.97 -17.46
CA PRO A 381 9.32 -13.23 -16.79
C PRO A 381 10.22 -13.02 -15.57
N VAL A 382 11.14 -12.06 -15.63
CA VAL A 382 12.05 -11.75 -14.52
C VAL A 382 11.27 -11.23 -13.32
N GLY A 383 10.34 -10.28 -13.54
CA GLY A 383 9.50 -9.76 -12.47
C GLY A 383 8.63 -10.85 -11.83
N CYS A 384 8.00 -11.69 -12.65
CA CYS A 384 7.19 -12.81 -12.17
C CYS A 384 8.01 -13.82 -11.35
N GLN A 385 9.23 -14.15 -11.78
CA GLN A 385 10.12 -15.07 -11.06
C GLN A 385 10.57 -14.47 -9.71
N VAL A 386 10.93 -13.19 -9.70
CA VAL A 386 11.30 -12.48 -8.47
C VAL A 386 10.13 -12.41 -7.50
N ALA A 387 8.92 -12.12 -8.00
CA ALA A 387 7.71 -12.11 -7.17
C ALA A 387 7.43 -13.48 -6.53
N ASN A 388 7.56 -14.57 -7.29
CA ASN A 388 7.44 -15.93 -6.73
C ASN A 388 8.47 -16.19 -5.63
N ALA A 389 9.73 -15.78 -5.84
CA ALA A 389 10.79 -15.93 -4.84
C ALA A 389 10.53 -15.05 -3.59
N ALA A 390 10.02 -13.82 -3.77
CA ALA A 390 9.65 -12.95 -2.66
C ALA A 390 8.51 -13.55 -1.82
N LEU A 391 7.47 -14.08 -2.45
CA LEU A 391 6.39 -14.77 -1.77
C LEU A 391 6.86 -16.00 -0.98
N ASP A 392 7.81 -16.79 -1.54
CA ASP A 392 8.42 -17.92 -0.80
C ASP A 392 9.18 -17.45 0.46
N LEU A 393 9.81 -16.27 0.39
CA LEU A 393 10.49 -15.67 1.53
C LEU A 393 9.51 -15.15 2.58
N TYR A 394 8.44 -14.46 2.17
CA TYR A 394 7.41 -13.97 3.10
C TYR A 394 6.72 -15.11 3.83
N GLU A 395 6.33 -16.18 3.13
CA GLU A 395 5.71 -17.35 3.76
C GLU A 395 6.61 -18.03 4.81
N ARG A 396 7.93 -18.01 4.60
CA ARG A 396 8.89 -18.46 5.64
C ARG A 396 8.98 -17.47 6.80
N LEU A 397 9.05 -16.17 6.49
CA LEU A 397 9.17 -15.10 7.48
C LEU A 397 8.00 -15.13 8.47
N VAL A 398 6.77 -15.22 7.97
CA VAL A 398 5.57 -15.19 8.82
C VAL A 398 5.40 -16.44 9.70
N ARG A 399 6.09 -17.53 9.37
CA ARG A 399 6.18 -18.73 10.21
C ARG A 399 7.33 -18.69 11.21
N GLY A 400 8.23 -17.72 11.09
CA GLY A 400 9.43 -17.58 11.90
C GLY A 400 9.14 -17.13 13.35
N GLU A 401 10.06 -17.45 14.25
CA GLU A 401 9.92 -17.14 15.68
C GLU A 401 9.85 -15.64 15.97
N ALA A 402 10.59 -14.80 15.21
CA ALA A 402 10.54 -13.35 15.37
C ALA A 402 9.16 -12.76 15.10
N TRP A 403 8.47 -13.28 14.04
CA TRP A 403 7.11 -12.87 13.70
C TRP A 403 6.11 -13.29 14.78
N LYS A 404 6.23 -14.52 15.27
CA LYS A 404 5.40 -15.03 16.37
C LYS A 404 5.63 -14.23 17.64
N ALA A 405 6.89 -13.97 18.01
CA ALA A 405 7.22 -13.17 19.19
C ALA A 405 6.67 -11.73 19.12
N ALA A 406 6.71 -11.10 17.94
CA ALA A 406 6.11 -9.79 17.74
C ALA A 406 4.59 -9.83 17.94
N LYS A 407 3.90 -10.83 17.40
CA LYS A 407 2.45 -11.04 17.65
C LYS A 407 2.16 -11.25 19.14
N ALA A 408 2.91 -12.11 19.81
CA ALA A 408 2.76 -12.39 21.24
C ALA A 408 2.88 -11.14 22.11
N ALA A 409 3.80 -10.24 21.76
CA ALA A 409 3.98 -8.98 22.48
C ALA A 409 2.73 -8.08 22.48
N TRP A 410 1.84 -8.23 21.50
CA TRP A 410 0.56 -7.51 21.37
C TRP A 410 -0.63 -8.31 21.94
N GLY A 411 -0.38 -9.47 22.55
CA GLY A 411 -1.44 -10.30 23.15
C GLY A 411 -2.32 -11.02 22.13
N THR A 412 -1.84 -11.21 20.92
CA THR A 412 -2.64 -11.79 19.81
C THR A 412 -2.48 -13.30 19.67
N ASP A 413 -1.67 -13.96 20.49
CA ASP A 413 -1.41 -15.42 20.42
C ASP A 413 -2.60 -16.32 20.80
N GLY A 414 -3.77 -15.78 21.07
CA GLY A 414 -4.91 -16.55 21.56
C GLY A 414 -6.23 -16.36 20.80
N VAL A 415 -6.28 -15.52 19.80
CA VAL A 415 -7.54 -15.16 19.09
C VAL A 415 -7.65 -15.86 17.73
N GLY A 416 -7.16 -17.08 17.64
CA GLY A 416 -7.38 -17.97 16.50
C GLY A 416 -8.12 -19.21 16.99
N GLY A 417 -9.35 -19.43 16.52
CA GLY A 417 -10.08 -20.66 16.79
C GLY A 417 -9.21 -21.87 16.45
N LYS A 418 -9.28 -22.89 17.29
CA LYS A 418 -8.68 -24.19 17.04
C LYS A 418 -9.26 -24.77 15.75
N GLU A 419 -8.59 -24.60 14.64
CA GLU A 419 -8.73 -25.48 13.49
C GLU A 419 -7.57 -26.47 13.53
N GLU A 420 -7.88 -27.70 13.95
CA GLU A 420 -7.05 -28.87 13.76
C GLU A 420 -6.99 -29.20 12.27
N GLY A 421 -5.85 -28.92 11.66
CA GLY A 421 -5.55 -29.30 10.27
C GLY A 421 -4.26 -28.68 9.79
N ASP A 422 -3.46 -29.44 9.08
CA ASP A 422 -2.12 -29.17 8.52
C ASP A 422 -2.06 -27.98 7.53
N ARG A 423 -3.08 -27.13 7.50
CA ARG A 423 -3.17 -25.85 6.80
C ARG A 423 -3.44 -24.73 7.81
N ALA A 424 -2.45 -24.46 8.65
CA ALA A 424 -2.47 -23.26 9.48
C ALA A 424 -2.58 -22.06 8.53
N ASP A 425 -3.79 -21.52 8.39
CA ASP A 425 -4.03 -20.25 7.73
C ASP A 425 -3.30 -19.19 8.57
N THR A 426 -2.16 -18.73 8.07
CA THR A 426 -1.30 -17.73 8.73
C THR A 426 -1.96 -16.34 8.76
N ASP A 427 -3.20 -16.23 8.30
CA ASP A 427 -4.06 -15.05 8.29
C ASP A 427 -4.84 -14.87 9.60
N THR A 428 -4.24 -15.20 10.74
CA THR A 428 -4.88 -14.92 12.03
C THR A 428 -5.13 -13.43 12.20
N THR A 429 -6.40 -13.10 12.32
CA THR A 429 -6.98 -11.78 12.51
C THR A 429 -6.58 -11.17 13.85
N GLY A 430 -5.38 -10.62 13.95
CA GLY A 430 -4.92 -9.94 15.13
C GLY A 430 -4.32 -8.57 14.78
N VAL A 431 -4.61 -7.56 15.58
CA VAL A 431 -3.97 -6.24 15.47
C VAL A 431 -2.66 -6.27 16.21
N TRP A 432 -1.57 -6.15 15.50
CA TRP A 432 -0.22 -6.24 16.08
C TRP A 432 0.78 -5.47 15.21
N SER A 433 1.97 -5.25 15.73
CA SER A 433 3.07 -4.62 15.02
C SER A 433 4.41 -5.24 15.42
N VAL A 434 5.39 -5.13 14.53
CA VAL A 434 6.80 -5.44 14.84
C VAL A 434 7.40 -4.49 15.87
N TRP A 435 6.81 -3.32 16.04
CA TRP A 435 7.15 -2.32 17.04
C TRP A 435 6.50 -2.71 18.38
N SER A 436 7.29 -2.85 19.44
CA SER A 436 6.73 -3.29 20.72
C SER A 436 5.72 -2.29 21.27
N PRO A 437 4.67 -2.75 21.99
CA PRO A 437 3.70 -1.86 22.65
C PRO A 437 4.37 -0.86 23.58
N GLN A 438 5.44 -1.26 24.29
CA GLN A 438 6.19 -0.39 25.19
C GLN A 438 6.89 0.74 24.45
N PHE A 439 7.49 0.44 23.28
CA PHE A 439 8.11 1.47 22.45
C PHE A 439 7.09 2.48 21.95
N ILE A 440 5.93 2.03 21.49
CA ILE A 440 4.83 2.90 21.01
C ILE A 440 4.28 3.75 22.15
N ASP A 441 4.13 3.17 23.35
CA ASP A 441 3.69 3.91 24.54
C ASP A 441 4.66 5.05 24.86
N VAL A 442 5.96 4.77 24.94
CA VAL A 442 7.00 5.78 25.19
C VAL A 442 7.02 6.83 24.10
N LEU A 443 7.03 6.43 22.82
CA LEU A 443 7.03 7.35 21.68
C LEU A 443 5.84 8.31 21.73
N SER A 444 4.65 7.80 22.01
CA SER A 444 3.41 8.59 22.04
C SER A 444 3.38 9.63 23.18
N LYS A 445 4.23 9.49 24.19
CA LYS A 445 4.35 10.40 25.35
C LYS A 445 5.40 11.48 25.19
N LEU A 446 6.23 11.42 24.13
CA LEU A 446 7.23 12.45 23.89
C LEU A 446 6.53 13.77 23.55
N ASP A 447 7.03 14.87 24.17
CA ASP A 447 6.41 16.20 23.99
C ASP A 447 6.43 16.70 22.54
N VAL A 448 7.42 16.29 21.76
CA VAL A 448 7.56 16.66 20.35
C VAL A 448 6.61 15.89 19.44
N ILE A 449 6.04 14.78 19.89
CA ILE A 449 5.13 13.94 19.10
C ILE A 449 3.68 14.44 19.32
N GLU A 450 2.99 14.73 18.22
CA GLU A 450 1.56 15.05 18.22
C GLU A 450 0.72 13.77 18.35
N GLN A 451 1.03 12.77 17.54
CA GLN A 451 0.43 11.43 17.56
C GLN A 451 1.37 10.40 16.96
N ALA A 452 1.20 9.15 17.35
CA ALA A 452 1.84 8.00 16.73
C ALA A 452 0.79 6.95 16.36
N MET A 453 1.10 6.06 15.41
CA MET A 453 0.29 4.89 15.09
C MET A 453 1.15 3.80 14.47
N THR A 454 0.78 2.54 14.67
CA THR A 454 1.49 1.39 14.10
C THR A 454 0.54 0.26 13.77
N LEU A 455 0.85 -0.47 12.70
CA LEU A 455 0.17 -1.70 12.31
C LEU A 455 1.11 -2.53 11.42
N GLY A 456 1.32 -3.79 11.75
CA GLY A 456 2.24 -4.66 11.03
C GLY A 456 3.67 -4.12 11.06
N THR A 457 4.24 -3.85 9.90
CA THR A 457 5.60 -3.30 9.78
C THR A 457 5.64 -1.77 9.69
N VAL A 458 4.48 -1.12 9.65
CA VAL A 458 4.37 0.34 9.51
C VAL A 458 4.33 1.02 10.86
N LEU A 459 5.16 2.04 11.02
CA LEU A 459 5.10 3.01 12.11
C LEU A 459 5.01 4.40 11.49
N ALA A 460 4.06 5.20 11.93
CA ALA A 460 3.96 6.61 11.57
C ALA A 460 3.82 7.46 12.83
N PHE A 461 4.42 8.63 12.82
CA PHE A 461 4.24 9.63 13.86
C PHE A 461 4.26 11.04 13.27
N LYS A 462 3.56 11.94 13.93
CA LYS A 462 3.49 13.34 13.54
C LYS A 462 4.17 14.20 14.61
N LEU A 463 5.07 15.09 14.18
CA LEU A 463 5.71 16.07 15.05
C LEU A 463 4.81 17.27 15.30
N LYS A 464 4.87 17.85 16.50
CA LYS A 464 4.16 19.10 16.81
C LYS A 464 4.78 20.26 16.03
N GLY A 465 3.92 21.06 15.38
CA GLY A 465 4.38 22.26 14.66
C GLY A 465 5.06 21.97 13.31
N GLY A 466 5.17 20.71 12.91
CA GLY A 466 5.63 20.31 11.59
C GLY A 466 4.47 20.19 10.61
N GLU A 467 4.66 20.65 9.38
CA GLU A 467 4.00 20.02 8.25
C GLU A 467 4.39 18.55 8.31
N MET A 468 3.50 17.65 7.93
CA MET A 468 3.61 16.22 8.16
C MET A 468 4.96 15.67 7.65
N GLU A 469 5.96 15.57 8.53
CA GLU A 469 7.17 14.82 8.23
C GLU A 469 6.80 13.34 8.30
N ILE A 470 6.82 12.69 7.15
CA ILE A 470 6.52 11.27 7.01
C ILE A 470 7.73 10.50 7.54
N GLY A 471 7.73 10.25 8.82
CA GLY A 471 8.63 9.27 9.43
C GLY A 471 8.01 7.89 9.35
N ALA A 472 7.93 7.29 8.17
CA ALA A 472 7.72 5.85 8.08
C ALA A 472 9.06 5.18 8.33
N VAL A 473 9.33 4.83 9.58
CA VAL A 473 10.53 4.06 9.93
C VAL A 473 10.16 2.59 9.78
N PHE A 474 10.76 1.94 8.78
CA PHE A 474 10.65 0.50 8.62
C PHE A 474 11.79 -0.15 9.37
N PHE A 475 11.47 -1.02 10.34
CA PHE A 475 12.46 -1.97 10.81
C PHE A 475 12.43 -3.17 9.88
N PRO A 476 13.58 -3.59 9.37
CA PRO A 476 13.67 -4.89 8.77
C PRO A 476 13.45 -5.94 9.85
N LEU A 477 12.68 -6.93 9.55
CA LEU A 477 12.62 -8.17 10.33
C LEU A 477 13.95 -8.96 10.22
N CYS A 478 15.04 -8.30 9.93
CA CYS A 478 16.31 -8.94 9.61
C CYS A 478 17.53 -8.51 10.44
N PRO A 479 17.53 -8.65 11.77
CA PRO A 479 18.77 -8.96 12.47
C PRO A 479 19.08 -10.47 12.49
N PHE A 480 18.16 -11.35 12.08
CA PHE A 480 18.24 -12.79 12.32
C PHE A 480 18.42 -13.68 11.08
N LEU A 481 18.57 -13.09 9.89
CA LEU A 481 18.97 -13.82 8.68
C LEU A 481 20.45 -13.62 8.34
N ALA A 482 21.31 -13.41 9.34
CA ALA A 482 22.72 -13.68 9.13
C ALA A 482 22.84 -15.17 8.77
N PRO A 483 23.53 -15.54 7.67
CA PRO A 483 23.78 -16.93 7.39
C PRO A 483 24.48 -17.52 8.61
N ALA A 484 23.92 -18.62 9.13
CA ALA A 484 24.64 -19.44 10.10
C ALA A 484 26.03 -19.69 9.50
N ARG A 485 27.06 -19.21 10.16
CA ARG A 485 28.42 -19.62 9.83
C ARG A 485 28.45 -21.11 10.05
N GLU A 486 28.46 -21.86 8.96
CA GLU A 486 28.85 -23.26 9.04
C GLU A 486 30.25 -23.31 9.63
N SER A 487 30.34 -23.86 10.83
CA SER A 487 31.60 -24.19 11.51
C SER A 487 32.19 -25.44 10.92
#